data_d53a544409a3b07b1bfc86c217b01e5a
#
_entry.id   d53a544409a3b07b1bfc86c217b01e5a
#
_cell.length_a   1.000
_cell.length_b   1.000
_cell.length_c   1.000
_cell.angle_alpha   90.00
_cell.angle_beta   90.00
_cell.angle_gamma   90.00
#
_symmetry.space_group_name_H-M   'P 1'
#
loop_
_entity.id
_entity.type
_entity.pdbx_description
1 polymer ?
#
loop_
_entity_poly.entity_id
_entity_poly.type
_entity_poly.pdbx_seq_one_letter_code
_entity_poly.pdbx_strand_id
1 'polypeptide(L)'
;MTELRNVEADLAQFRTRVLAAGLAVLVAFALLAARMVYLQVMRHDDLLAQAESNRTAVLPVVPNRGQILDRHGRVLATNYSAYTLEITPAKVEDLDATIEALGQLVDIQPRDKRRFRKLREESRSFDSLPIRTRLSDEEVARFTVQRYRFPGVDVRARLLRSYPNGEVASHVIGYIGRINQREKESIEEWPDEEQANYRGTEHIGKLGAEQSYERELHGITGFERVETSAGGRAVRSLAHTPATPGNTVVLSIDIQLQKLIEDMYGERRGALVAIDPRSGEVLAFVSKPTFDPNLFVEGIDTENWKALNDSLEKPLLNRAL
;
A
#
# COMPACT_ATOMS: atom_id res chain seq x y z
N MET A 1 -11.23 -83.41 32.54
CA MET A 1 -11.61 -83.48 31.13
C MET A 1 -10.56 -82.82 30.32
N THR A 2 -9.69 -83.62 29.67
CA THR A 2 -8.66 -83.14 28.75
C THR A 2 -9.28 -82.91 27.39
N GLU A 3 -9.53 -81.66 27.02
CA GLU A 3 -9.92 -81.36 25.64
C GLU A 3 -8.85 -81.84 24.68
N LEU A 4 -9.16 -82.76 23.82
CA LEU A 4 -8.27 -83.16 22.72
C LEU A 4 -8.16 -82.05 21.73
N ARG A 5 -7.18 -81.22 21.91
CA ARG A 5 -6.87 -80.11 21.01
C ARG A 5 -6.47 -80.66 19.65
N ASN A 6 -7.27 -80.37 18.64
CA ASN A 6 -7.01 -80.82 17.27
C ASN A 6 -6.02 -79.84 16.61
N VAL A 7 -4.74 -80.14 16.76
CA VAL A 7 -3.62 -79.29 16.31
C VAL A 7 -3.69 -79.02 14.80
N GLU A 8 -4.14 -79.94 13.99
CA GLU A 8 -4.29 -79.80 12.53
C GLU A 8 -5.36 -78.82 12.15
N ALA A 9 -6.51 -78.78 12.85
CA ALA A 9 -7.60 -77.84 12.63
C ALA A 9 -7.18 -76.43 13.04
N ASP A 10 -6.47 -76.29 14.17
CA ASP A 10 -5.92 -74.99 14.64
C ASP A 10 -4.88 -74.45 13.67
N LEU A 11 -4.01 -75.29 13.12
CA LEU A 11 -3.00 -74.91 12.11
C LEU A 11 -3.67 -74.50 10.78
N ALA A 12 -4.71 -75.16 10.35
CA ALA A 12 -5.48 -74.86 9.15
C ALA A 12 -6.16 -73.45 9.30
N GLN A 13 -6.81 -73.23 10.46
CA GLN A 13 -7.40 -71.92 10.75
C GLN A 13 -6.38 -70.80 10.83
N PHE A 14 -5.22 -71.06 11.45
CA PHE A 14 -4.12 -70.09 11.50
C PHE A 14 -3.62 -69.72 10.10
N ARG A 15 -3.36 -70.72 9.24
CA ARG A 15 -2.97 -70.54 7.83
C ARG A 15 -3.99 -69.68 7.07
N THR A 16 -5.27 -69.97 7.20
CA THR A 16 -6.35 -69.19 6.55
C THR A 16 -6.36 -67.74 7.05
N ARG A 17 -6.21 -67.51 8.35
CA ARG A 17 -6.14 -66.14 8.91
C ARG A 17 -4.91 -65.39 8.43
N VAL A 18 -3.75 -66.02 8.37
CA VAL A 18 -2.52 -65.42 7.84
C VAL A 18 -2.65 -65.09 6.37
N LEU A 19 -3.25 -65.98 5.56
CA LEU A 19 -3.50 -65.73 4.14
C LEU A 19 -4.49 -64.58 3.96
N ALA A 20 -5.59 -64.55 4.73
CA ALA A 20 -6.55 -63.46 4.69
C ALA A 20 -5.94 -62.12 5.10
N ALA A 21 -5.13 -62.11 6.16
CA ALA A 21 -4.42 -60.91 6.58
C ALA A 21 -3.41 -60.44 5.52
N GLY A 22 -2.65 -61.39 4.93
CA GLY A 22 -1.70 -61.06 3.85
C GLY A 22 -2.38 -60.51 2.62
N LEU A 23 -3.54 -61.10 2.24
CA LEU A 23 -4.36 -60.55 1.12
C LEU A 23 -4.91 -59.16 1.43
N ALA A 24 -5.39 -58.90 2.65
CA ALA A 24 -5.86 -57.59 3.06
C ALA A 24 -4.75 -56.53 3.00
N VAL A 25 -3.53 -56.88 3.42
CA VAL A 25 -2.36 -56.01 3.32
C VAL A 25 -2.03 -55.73 1.84
N LEU A 26 -2.00 -56.74 1.00
CA LEU A 26 -1.77 -56.58 -0.44
C LEU A 26 -2.78 -55.67 -1.11
N VAL A 27 -4.08 -55.84 -0.79
CA VAL A 27 -5.14 -54.98 -1.30
C VAL A 27 -4.94 -53.51 -0.82
N ALA A 28 -4.57 -53.32 0.44
CA ALA A 28 -4.30 -52.00 0.97
C ALA A 28 -3.11 -51.33 0.24
N PHE A 29 -2.02 -52.07 0.00
CA PHE A 29 -0.91 -51.57 -0.80
C PHE A 29 -1.28 -51.31 -2.25
N ALA A 30 -2.08 -52.12 -2.87
CA ALA A 30 -2.58 -51.91 -4.23
C ALA A 30 -3.42 -50.62 -4.33
N LEU A 31 -4.29 -50.36 -3.35
CA LEU A 31 -5.05 -49.13 -3.27
C LEU A 31 -4.17 -47.88 -3.08
N LEU A 32 -3.14 -47.99 -2.21
CA LEU A 32 -2.17 -46.89 -2.03
C LEU A 32 -1.38 -46.64 -3.32
N ALA A 33 -0.92 -47.68 -4.00
CA ALA A 33 -0.19 -47.55 -5.27
C ALA A 33 -1.11 -46.94 -6.36
N ALA A 34 -2.36 -47.39 -6.48
CA ALA A 34 -3.32 -46.82 -7.40
C ALA A 34 -3.58 -45.32 -7.09
N ARG A 35 -3.72 -44.98 -5.80
CA ARG A 35 -3.87 -43.57 -5.37
C ARG A 35 -2.63 -42.75 -5.71
N MET A 36 -1.46 -43.28 -5.52
CA MET A 36 -0.20 -42.63 -5.83
C MET A 36 -0.04 -42.34 -7.33
N VAL A 37 -0.36 -43.32 -8.19
CA VAL A 37 -0.41 -43.17 -9.63
C VAL A 37 -1.42 -42.09 -10.03
N TYR A 38 -2.63 -42.13 -9.45
CA TYR A 38 -3.64 -41.11 -9.72
C TYR A 38 -3.17 -39.70 -9.40
N LEU A 39 -2.53 -39.49 -8.23
CA LEU A 39 -2.04 -38.16 -7.83
C LEU A 39 -0.79 -37.72 -8.61
N GLN A 40 0.13 -38.66 -8.88
CA GLN A 40 1.42 -38.31 -9.50
C GLN A 40 1.41 -38.32 -11.02
N VAL A 41 0.48 -38.98 -11.65
CA VAL A 41 0.37 -39.04 -13.11
C VAL A 41 -0.85 -38.30 -13.61
N MET A 42 -2.05 -38.64 -13.11
CA MET A 42 -3.28 -38.03 -13.64
C MET A 42 -3.55 -36.60 -13.16
N ARG A 43 -3.13 -36.28 -11.94
CA ARG A 43 -3.33 -34.95 -11.37
C ARG A 43 -2.01 -34.16 -11.17
N HIS A 44 -0.92 -34.64 -11.81
CA HIS A 44 0.40 -34.04 -11.67
C HIS A 44 0.37 -32.53 -11.98
N ASP A 45 -0.15 -32.16 -13.14
CA ASP A 45 -0.13 -30.78 -13.64
C ASP A 45 -0.98 -29.84 -12.76
N ASP A 46 -2.15 -30.31 -12.32
CA ASP A 46 -3.02 -29.56 -11.41
C ASP A 46 -2.33 -29.31 -10.05
N LEU A 47 -1.73 -30.37 -9.49
CA LEU A 47 -1.07 -30.29 -8.18
C LEU A 47 0.23 -29.50 -8.25
N LEU A 48 0.95 -29.58 -9.37
CA LEU A 48 2.15 -28.78 -9.63
C LEU A 48 1.78 -27.29 -9.71
N ALA A 49 0.74 -26.95 -10.47
CA ALA A 49 0.25 -25.57 -10.57
C ALA A 49 -0.20 -25.02 -9.20
N GLN A 50 -0.88 -25.81 -8.39
CA GLN A 50 -1.25 -25.44 -7.02
C GLN A 50 -0.01 -25.25 -6.12
N ALA A 51 0.97 -26.14 -6.22
CA ALA A 51 2.21 -26.03 -5.45
C ALA A 51 3.02 -24.79 -5.82
N GLU A 52 3.11 -24.48 -7.14
CA GLU A 52 3.75 -23.25 -7.63
C GLU A 52 2.98 -22.00 -7.19
N SER A 53 1.65 -22.01 -7.27
CA SER A 53 0.80 -20.92 -6.78
C SER A 53 0.95 -20.67 -5.28
N ASN A 54 1.08 -21.73 -4.48
CA ASN A 54 1.31 -21.62 -3.03
C ASN A 54 2.72 -21.16 -2.68
N ARG A 55 3.69 -21.36 -3.58
CA ARG A 55 5.10 -21.03 -3.37
C ARG A 55 5.45 -19.64 -3.91
N THR A 56 4.61 -19.05 -4.76
CA THR A 56 4.86 -17.75 -5.37
C THR A 56 3.85 -16.72 -4.94
N ALA A 57 4.29 -15.47 -4.75
CA ALA A 57 3.43 -14.32 -4.55
C ALA A 57 3.73 -13.24 -5.59
N VAL A 58 2.69 -12.52 -6.02
CA VAL A 58 2.83 -11.37 -6.88
C VAL A 58 2.71 -10.11 -6.01
N LEU A 59 3.79 -9.36 -5.92
CA LEU A 59 3.86 -8.10 -5.21
C LEU A 59 3.69 -6.95 -6.21
N PRO A 60 2.76 -6.02 -5.98
CA PRO A 60 2.63 -4.84 -6.83
C PRO A 60 3.81 -3.89 -6.60
N VAL A 61 4.33 -3.32 -7.68
CA VAL A 61 5.33 -2.25 -7.67
C VAL A 61 4.62 -0.96 -8.05
N VAL A 62 4.30 -0.14 -7.04
CA VAL A 62 3.54 1.10 -7.24
C VAL A 62 4.35 2.09 -8.08
N PRO A 63 3.77 2.71 -9.11
CA PRO A 63 4.45 3.67 -9.96
C PRO A 63 4.73 4.98 -9.25
N ASN A 64 5.72 5.71 -9.75
CA ASN A 64 5.94 7.09 -9.35
C ASN A 64 4.85 7.97 -9.96
N ARG A 65 4.13 8.73 -9.12
CA ARG A 65 3.10 9.64 -9.58
C ARG A 65 3.68 10.76 -10.45
N GLY A 66 3.00 11.12 -11.54
CA GLY A 66 3.40 12.19 -12.45
C GLY A 66 3.51 13.56 -11.77
N GLN A 67 4.28 14.45 -12.33
CA GLN A 67 4.40 15.82 -11.85
C GLN A 67 3.27 16.69 -12.37
N ILE A 68 2.95 17.76 -11.64
CA ILE A 68 2.08 18.83 -12.14
C ILE A 68 2.94 20.10 -12.27
N LEU A 69 2.92 20.68 -13.45
CA LEU A 69 3.69 21.88 -13.79
C LEU A 69 2.75 23.02 -14.18
N ASP A 70 3.22 24.24 -14.02
CA ASP A 70 2.56 25.42 -14.59
C ASP A 70 2.86 25.54 -16.10
N ARG A 71 2.27 26.52 -16.78
CA ARG A 71 2.48 26.79 -18.21
C ARG A 71 3.93 27.10 -18.58
N HIS A 72 4.76 27.46 -17.64
CA HIS A 72 6.19 27.78 -17.82
C HIS A 72 7.13 26.67 -17.36
N GLY A 73 6.58 25.48 -17.02
CA GLY A 73 7.32 24.33 -16.53
C GLY A 73 7.76 24.42 -15.06
N ARG A 74 7.20 25.35 -14.28
CA ARG A 74 7.47 25.43 -12.85
C ARG A 74 6.68 24.38 -12.09
N VAL A 75 7.31 23.77 -11.11
CA VAL A 75 6.75 22.65 -10.35
C VAL A 75 5.63 23.15 -9.42
N LEU A 76 4.44 22.58 -9.60
CA LEU A 76 3.26 22.76 -8.74
C LEU A 76 3.10 21.59 -7.77
N ALA A 77 3.32 20.36 -8.25
CA ALA A 77 3.33 19.17 -7.44
C ALA A 77 4.39 18.18 -7.95
N THR A 78 5.16 17.61 -7.02
CA THR A 78 6.25 16.66 -7.31
C THR A 78 6.31 15.57 -6.27
N ASN A 79 7.23 14.60 -6.45
CA ASN A 79 7.52 13.58 -5.45
C ASN A 79 8.96 13.75 -4.98
N TYR A 80 9.20 13.54 -3.69
CA TYR A 80 10.54 13.48 -3.14
C TYR A 80 10.73 12.21 -2.33
N SER A 81 11.95 11.70 -2.31
CA SER A 81 12.31 10.54 -1.51
C SER A 81 12.48 10.95 -0.05
N ALA A 82 11.79 10.27 0.83
CA ALA A 82 11.93 10.43 2.27
C ALA A 82 12.11 9.09 2.96
N TYR A 83 12.93 9.06 3.99
CA TYR A 83 13.06 7.87 4.81
C TYR A 83 11.89 7.76 5.77
N THR A 84 11.34 6.56 5.87
CA THR A 84 10.19 6.23 6.71
C THR A 84 10.57 5.08 7.62
N LEU A 85 10.33 5.22 8.92
CA LEU A 85 10.46 4.14 9.90
C LEU A 85 9.19 3.31 9.88
N GLU A 86 9.33 2.03 9.60
CA GLU A 86 8.23 1.09 9.45
C GLU A 86 8.34 -0.05 10.46
N ILE A 87 7.20 -0.49 10.96
CA ILE A 87 7.09 -1.62 11.87
C ILE A 87 6.24 -2.70 11.22
N THR A 88 6.72 -3.95 11.24
CA THR A 88 5.93 -5.13 10.88
C THR A 88 5.40 -5.75 12.18
N PRO A 89 4.11 -5.58 12.53
CA PRO A 89 3.59 -5.99 13.86
C PRO A 89 3.80 -7.47 14.18
N ALA A 90 3.66 -8.36 13.19
CA ALA A 90 3.85 -9.80 13.39
C ALA A 90 5.28 -10.22 13.74
N LYS A 91 6.26 -9.32 13.63
CA LYS A 91 7.68 -9.60 13.95
C LYS A 91 8.13 -8.96 15.26
N VAL A 92 7.24 -8.27 15.96
CA VAL A 92 7.50 -7.54 17.20
C VAL A 92 6.75 -8.23 18.33
N GLU A 93 7.43 -8.60 19.40
CA GLU A 93 6.82 -9.28 20.55
C GLU A 93 5.93 -8.33 21.38
N ASP A 94 6.48 -7.17 21.72
CA ASP A 94 5.75 -6.09 22.42
C ASP A 94 5.84 -4.80 21.62
N LEU A 95 4.71 -4.44 21.02
CA LEU A 95 4.62 -3.31 20.11
C LEU A 95 4.71 -1.96 20.85
N ASP A 96 4.06 -1.85 22.00
CA ASP A 96 4.02 -0.58 22.74
C ASP A 96 5.39 -0.30 23.38
N ALA A 97 6.03 -1.30 23.98
CA ALA A 97 7.38 -1.18 24.49
C ALA A 97 8.40 -0.85 23.37
N THR A 98 8.23 -1.45 22.19
CA THR A 98 9.08 -1.16 21.01
C THR A 98 8.92 0.28 20.55
N ILE A 99 7.68 0.79 20.48
CA ILE A 99 7.40 2.18 20.07
C ILE A 99 7.97 3.18 21.09
N GLU A 100 7.91 2.87 22.39
CA GLU A 100 8.53 3.71 23.43
C GLU A 100 10.05 3.75 23.31
N ALA A 101 10.67 2.58 23.11
CA ALA A 101 12.12 2.49 22.93
C ALA A 101 12.59 3.20 21.64
N LEU A 102 11.82 3.12 20.54
CA LEU A 102 12.08 3.85 19.31
C LEU A 102 11.98 5.36 19.51
N GLY A 103 11.07 5.82 20.39
CA GLY A 103 10.92 7.23 20.74
C GLY A 103 12.16 7.87 21.38
N GLN A 104 13.12 7.06 21.85
CA GLN A 104 14.43 7.54 22.34
C GLN A 104 15.43 7.82 21.21
N LEU A 105 15.20 7.23 20.03
CA LEU A 105 16.10 7.34 18.87
C LEU A 105 15.57 8.29 17.79
N VAL A 106 14.25 8.30 17.65
CA VAL A 106 13.52 9.03 16.61
C VAL A 106 12.41 9.82 17.27
N ASP A 107 12.17 11.06 16.81
CA ASP A 107 11.11 11.92 17.34
C ASP A 107 9.71 11.43 16.92
N ILE A 108 9.16 10.47 17.66
CA ILE A 108 7.81 9.91 17.41
C ILE A 108 6.78 10.74 18.17
N GLN A 109 6.04 11.56 17.45
CA GLN A 109 5.01 12.42 18.01
C GLN A 109 3.73 11.65 18.41
N PRO A 110 2.91 12.17 19.35
CA PRO A 110 1.63 11.55 19.71
C PRO A 110 0.68 11.34 18.51
N ARG A 111 0.74 12.23 17.50
CA ARG A 111 0.00 12.10 16.23
C ARG A 111 0.45 10.88 15.43
N ASP A 112 1.74 10.58 15.40
CA ASP A 112 2.30 9.44 14.67
C ASP A 112 1.83 8.12 15.31
N LYS A 113 1.82 8.04 16.64
CA LYS A 113 1.29 6.88 17.38
C LYS A 113 -0.21 6.66 17.11
N ARG A 114 -1.03 7.74 17.07
CA ARG A 114 -2.47 7.64 16.75
C ARG A 114 -2.68 7.17 15.30
N ARG A 115 -1.93 7.73 14.37
CA ARG A 115 -1.96 7.32 12.96
C ARG A 115 -1.59 5.84 12.81
N PHE A 116 -0.52 5.41 13.44
CA PHE A 116 -0.07 4.02 13.41
C PHE A 116 -1.12 3.05 13.94
N ARG A 117 -1.80 3.37 15.05
CA ARG A 117 -2.88 2.54 15.60
C ARG A 117 -4.02 2.36 14.59
N LYS A 118 -4.45 3.45 13.97
CA LYS A 118 -5.50 3.39 12.93
C LYS A 118 -5.06 2.54 11.74
N LEU A 119 -3.83 2.71 11.26
CA LEU A 119 -3.27 1.89 10.20
C LEU A 119 -3.24 0.41 10.53
N ARG A 120 -2.89 0.07 11.76
CA ARG A 120 -2.86 -1.30 12.25
C ARG A 120 -4.24 -1.95 12.24
N GLU A 121 -5.31 -1.22 12.56
CA GLU A 121 -6.68 -1.71 12.53
C GLU A 121 -7.15 -2.02 11.10
N GLU A 122 -6.67 -1.26 10.12
CA GLU A 122 -7.05 -1.36 8.70
C GLU A 122 -6.15 -2.33 7.90
N SER A 123 -5.02 -2.78 8.45
CA SER A 123 -3.97 -3.54 7.75
C SER A 123 -3.80 -4.96 8.31
N ARG A 124 -3.15 -5.83 7.52
CA ARG A 124 -2.81 -7.18 7.97
C ARG A 124 -1.59 -7.15 8.89
N SER A 125 -1.51 -8.10 9.82
CA SER A 125 -0.41 -8.17 10.81
C SER A 125 0.99 -8.29 10.20
N PHE A 126 1.08 -8.79 8.96
CA PHE A 126 2.36 -8.96 8.24
C PHE A 126 2.77 -7.75 7.41
N ASP A 127 1.88 -6.76 7.26
CA ASP A 127 2.19 -5.56 6.52
C ASP A 127 3.19 -4.69 7.28
N SER A 128 4.09 -4.05 6.55
CA SER A 128 5.02 -3.07 7.10
C SER A 128 4.33 -1.71 7.17
N LEU A 129 4.10 -1.21 8.37
CA LEU A 129 3.32 -0.01 8.63
C LEU A 129 4.21 1.17 9.04
N PRO A 130 4.05 2.35 8.42
CA PRO A 130 4.83 3.52 8.78
C PRO A 130 4.42 4.07 10.14
N ILE A 131 5.37 4.19 11.07
CA ILE A 131 5.18 4.87 12.34
C ILE A 131 5.66 6.32 12.29
N ARG A 132 6.80 6.55 11.64
CA ARG A 132 7.36 7.89 11.44
C ARG A 132 7.78 8.07 9.99
N THR A 133 7.28 9.09 9.34
CA THR A 133 7.66 9.51 7.99
C THR A 133 8.62 10.69 8.06
N ARG A 134 9.38 10.93 6.98
CA ARG A 134 10.32 12.06 6.87
C ARG A 134 11.37 12.07 7.98
N LEU A 135 12.06 10.93 8.18
CA LEU A 135 13.20 10.90 9.09
C LEU A 135 14.31 11.80 8.56
N SER A 136 14.98 12.49 9.48
CA SER A 136 16.23 13.17 9.16
C SER A 136 17.38 12.16 8.98
N ASP A 137 18.43 12.56 8.27
CA ASP A 137 19.61 11.70 8.09
C ASP A 137 20.23 11.30 9.44
N GLU A 138 20.16 12.18 10.44
CA GLU A 138 20.62 11.91 11.79
C GLU A 138 19.75 10.83 12.49
N GLU A 139 18.43 10.88 12.34
CA GLU A 139 17.51 9.88 12.87
C GLU A 139 17.74 8.52 12.21
N VAL A 140 17.93 8.52 10.88
CA VAL A 140 18.29 7.31 10.11
C VAL A 140 19.59 6.71 10.62
N ALA A 141 20.62 7.54 10.80
CA ALA A 141 21.92 7.08 11.30
C ALA A 141 21.81 6.50 12.72
N ARG A 142 21.14 7.20 13.64
CA ARG A 142 20.93 6.73 15.04
C ARG A 142 20.19 5.39 15.08
N PHE A 143 19.13 5.26 14.28
CA PHE A 143 18.39 3.99 14.21
C PHE A 143 19.25 2.89 13.60
N THR A 144 19.95 3.15 12.49
CA THR A 144 20.74 2.13 11.78
C THR A 144 21.80 1.49 12.67
N VAL A 145 22.47 2.27 13.51
CA VAL A 145 23.45 1.76 14.47
C VAL A 145 22.82 0.81 15.50
N GLN A 146 21.56 1.03 15.87
CA GLN A 146 20.85 0.24 16.88
C GLN A 146 19.80 -0.71 16.31
N ARG A 147 19.75 -0.88 14.98
CA ARG A 147 18.75 -1.71 14.28
C ARG A 147 18.67 -3.14 14.83
N TYR A 148 19.79 -3.71 15.25
CA TYR A 148 19.84 -5.07 15.81
C TYR A 148 18.96 -5.26 17.06
N ARG A 149 18.62 -4.18 17.78
CA ARG A 149 17.76 -4.20 18.98
C ARG A 149 16.26 -4.23 18.63
N PHE A 150 15.91 -3.94 17.38
CA PHE A 150 14.52 -3.76 16.96
C PHE A 150 14.14 -4.74 15.84
N PRO A 151 13.96 -6.04 16.15
CA PRO A 151 13.49 -7.00 15.15
C PRO A 151 12.10 -6.59 14.64
N GLY A 152 11.90 -6.61 13.33
CA GLY A 152 10.63 -6.20 12.71
C GLY A 152 10.46 -4.71 12.45
N VAL A 153 11.45 -3.90 12.79
CA VAL A 153 11.51 -2.47 12.45
C VAL A 153 12.55 -2.22 11.37
N ASP A 154 12.20 -1.40 10.39
CA ASP A 154 13.10 -1.08 9.27
C ASP A 154 12.93 0.37 8.80
N VAL A 155 13.98 0.93 8.20
CA VAL A 155 13.93 2.21 7.50
C VAL A 155 13.82 1.96 6.00
N ARG A 156 12.80 2.54 5.38
CA ARG A 156 12.59 2.45 3.94
C ARG A 156 12.48 3.83 3.31
N ALA A 157 13.09 3.98 2.14
CA ALA A 157 12.86 5.15 1.31
C ALA A 157 11.48 5.00 0.63
N ARG A 158 10.63 6.00 0.81
CA ARG A 158 9.33 6.11 0.13
C ARG A 158 9.25 7.44 -0.62
N LEU A 159 8.57 7.43 -1.75
CA LEU A 159 8.25 8.66 -2.45
C LEU A 159 6.99 9.27 -1.83
N LEU A 160 7.14 10.49 -1.35
CA LEU A 160 6.06 11.29 -0.80
C LEU A 160 5.71 12.43 -1.74
N ARG A 161 4.42 12.70 -1.92
CA ARG A 161 3.94 13.85 -2.68
C ARG A 161 4.30 15.15 -1.96
N SER A 162 4.67 16.17 -2.73
CA SER A 162 5.00 17.50 -2.22
C SER A 162 4.40 18.58 -3.10
N TYR A 163 3.90 19.60 -2.45
CA TYR A 163 3.37 20.83 -3.06
C TYR A 163 4.25 21.99 -2.62
N PRO A 164 5.32 22.31 -3.40
CA PRO A 164 6.36 23.25 -2.96
C PRO A 164 5.87 24.68 -2.80
N ASN A 165 4.73 25.02 -3.40
CA ASN A 165 4.13 26.36 -3.28
C ASN A 165 3.18 26.51 -2.07
N GLY A 166 3.08 25.46 -1.21
CA GLY A 166 2.22 25.47 -0.03
C GLY A 166 0.76 25.77 -0.38
N GLU A 167 0.19 26.79 0.22
CA GLU A 167 -1.22 27.17 0.06
C GLU A 167 -1.59 27.74 -1.32
N VAL A 168 -0.58 28.18 -2.10
CA VAL A 168 -0.82 28.84 -3.40
C VAL A 168 -1.41 27.85 -4.40
N ALA A 169 -2.51 28.26 -5.03
CA ALA A 169 -3.26 27.47 -6.02
C ALA A 169 -3.84 26.14 -5.48
N SER A 170 -3.99 25.99 -4.16
CA SER A 170 -4.43 24.73 -3.53
C SER A 170 -5.75 24.20 -4.07
N HIS A 171 -6.73 25.06 -4.38
CA HIS A 171 -8.02 24.66 -4.94
C HIS A 171 -7.94 24.17 -6.39
N VAL A 172 -6.93 24.63 -7.15
CA VAL A 172 -6.69 24.20 -8.54
C VAL A 172 -5.91 22.89 -8.56
N ILE A 173 -4.80 22.86 -7.84
CA ILE A 173 -3.90 21.70 -7.80
C ILE A 173 -4.61 20.54 -7.09
N GLY A 174 -5.29 20.84 -5.99
CA GLY A 174 -5.89 19.85 -5.11
C GLY A 174 -4.81 19.16 -4.25
N TYR A 175 -5.14 17.95 -3.82
CA TYR A 175 -4.24 17.13 -3.01
C TYR A 175 -4.54 15.64 -3.19
N ILE A 176 -3.56 14.81 -2.85
CA ILE A 176 -3.77 13.37 -2.69
C ILE A 176 -4.07 13.06 -1.22
N GLY A 177 -4.85 12.02 -1.02
CA GLY A 177 -5.13 11.50 0.31
C GLY A 177 -5.26 9.98 0.27
N ARG A 178 -5.25 9.34 1.44
CA ARG A 178 -5.42 7.89 1.53
C ARG A 178 -6.76 7.47 0.96
N ILE A 179 -6.74 6.33 0.25
CA ILE A 179 -7.96 5.70 -0.27
C ILE A 179 -8.83 5.29 0.93
N ASN A 180 -10.03 5.84 1.01
CA ASN A 180 -11.01 5.50 2.04
C ASN A 180 -11.87 4.29 1.63
N GLN A 181 -12.74 3.82 2.54
CA GLN A 181 -13.56 2.64 2.30
C GLN A 181 -14.51 2.79 1.09
N ARG A 182 -15.13 3.97 0.92
CA ARG A 182 -16.03 4.23 -0.22
C ARG A 182 -15.29 4.23 -1.55
N GLU A 183 -14.08 4.78 -1.56
CA GLU A 183 -13.23 4.78 -2.76
C GLU A 183 -12.73 3.38 -3.08
N LYS A 184 -12.44 2.53 -2.07
CA LYS A 184 -12.13 1.11 -2.29
C LYS A 184 -13.29 0.40 -2.97
N GLU A 185 -14.51 0.58 -2.45
CA GLU A 185 -15.73 0.04 -3.04
C GLU A 185 -15.94 0.53 -4.48
N SER A 186 -15.70 1.81 -4.75
CA SER A 186 -15.75 2.37 -6.10
C SER A 186 -14.70 1.77 -7.03
N ILE A 187 -13.46 1.56 -6.54
CA ILE A 187 -12.38 0.93 -7.32
C ILE A 187 -12.73 -0.52 -7.66
N GLU A 188 -13.42 -1.24 -6.77
CA GLU A 188 -13.88 -2.61 -7.01
C GLU A 188 -14.93 -2.71 -8.13
N GLU A 189 -15.60 -1.60 -8.47
CA GLU A 189 -16.54 -1.51 -9.59
C GLU A 189 -15.87 -1.16 -10.94
N TRP A 190 -14.58 -0.80 -10.92
CA TRP A 190 -13.84 -0.46 -12.13
C TRP A 190 -13.53 -1.72 -12.97
N PRO A 191 -13.15 -1.57 -14.25
CA PRO A 191 -12.66 -2.69 -15.06
C PRO A 191 -11.46 -3.40 -14.41
N ASP A 192 -11.34 -4.70 -14.59
CA ASP A 192 -10.31 -5.55 -13.94
C ASP A 192 -8.89 -5.01 -14.14
N GLU A 193 -8.57 -4.44 -15.30
CA GLU A 193 -7.27 -3.84 -15.60
C GLU A 193 -7.00 -2.61 -14.74
N GLU A 194 -8.00 -1.75 -14.55
CA GLU A 194 -7.87 -0.56 -13.71
C GLU A 194 -7.78 -0.95 -12.23
N GLN A 195 -8.57 -1.92 -11.77
CA GLN A 195 -8.46 -2.47 -10.42
C GLN A 195 -7.06 -3.03 -10.16
N ALA A 196 -6.51 -3.81 -11.11
CA ALA A 196 -5.18 -4.37 -11.01
C ALA A 196 -4.11 -3.27 -10.92
N ASN A 197 -4.31 -2.16 -11.62
CA ASN A 197 -3.42 -1.01 -11.61
C ASN A 197 -3.35 -0.29 -10.26
N TYR A 198 -4.41 -0.38 -9.44
CA TYR A 198 -4.46 0.23 -8.10
C TYR A 198 -4.04 -0.72 -6.97
N ARG A 199 -3.62 -1.95 -7.29
CA ARG A 199 -3.10 -2.89 -6.28
C ARG A 199 -1.84 -2.33 -5.62
N GLY A 200 -1.88 -2.20 -4.31
CA GLY A 200 -0.79 -1.64 -3.51
C GLY A 200 -0.74 -0.12 -3.47
N THR A 201 -1.59 0.59 -4.22
CA THR A 201 -1.72 2.03 -4.15
C THR A 201 -2.45 2.45 -2.87
N GLU A 202 -1.83 3.34 -2.09
CA GLU A 202 -2.37 3.82 -0.81
C GLU A 202 -3.08 5.18 -0.95
N HIS A 203 -2.78 5.95 -1.99
CA HIS A 203 -3.22 7.34 -2.17
C HIS A 203 -3.92 7.54 -3.51
N ILE A 204 -4.90 8.45 -3.51
CA ILE A 204 -5.65 8.86 -4.71
C ILE A 204 -5.87 10.38 -4.67
N GLY A 205 -6.00 11.02 -5.82
CA GLY A 205 -6.39 12.43 -5.90
C GLY A 205 -7.78 12.69 -5.33
N LYS A 206 -7.88 13.69 -4.47
CA LYS A 206 -9.13 14.00 -3.74
C LYS A 206 -9.83 15.23 -4.28
N LEU A 207 -9.09 16.14 -4.88
CA LEU A 207 -9.59 17.43 -5.34
C LEU A 207 -8.74 17.96 -6.49
N GLY A 208 -9.29 18.89 -7.28
CA GLY A 208 -8.57 19.68 -8.30
C GLY A 208 -7.92 18.83 -9.38
N ALA A 209 -6.78 19.29 -9.88
CA ALA A 209 -6.02 18.61 -10.92
C ALA A 209 -5.55 17.21 -10.50
N GLU A 210 -5.22 17.01 -9.22
CA GLU A 210 -4.86 15.69 -8.68
C GLU A 210 -5.98 14.66 -8.86
N GLN A 211 -7.24 15.06 -8.69
CA GLN A 211 -8.41 14.19 -8.89
C GLN A 211 -8.78 14.07 -10.37
N SER A 212 -8.84 15.20 -11.07
CA SER A 212 -9.32 15.24 -12.46
C SER A 212 -8.40 14.50 -13.43
N TYR A 213 -7.09 14.50 -13.16
CA TYR A 213 -6.06 13.82 -13.95
C TYR A 213 -5.48 12.60 -13.22
N GLU A 214 -6.28 11.96 -12.35
CA GLU A 214 -5.83 10.83 -11.55
C GLU A 214 -5.23 9.71 -12.40
N ARG A 215 -5.88 9.33 -13.52
CA ARG A 215 -5.45 8.24 -14.39
C ARG A 215 -4.11 8.53 -15.06
N GLU A 216 -3.92 9.78 -15.51
CA GLU A 216 -2.69 10.22 -16.15
C GLU A 216 -1.55 10.34 -15.14
N LEU A 217 -1.84 10.84 -13.94
CA LEU A 217 -0.86 11.08 -12.89
C LEU A 217 -0.45 9.79 -12.19
N HIS A 218 -1.33 8.79 -12.07
CA HIS A 218 -1.04 7.56 -11.33
C HIS A 218 0.05 6.72 -12.00
N GLY A 219 -0.02 6.52 -13.31
CA GLY A 219 0.88 5.64 -14.07
C GLY A 219 0.40 4.18 -14.09
N ILE A 220 1.31 3.26 -14.40
CA ILE A 220 0.99 1.83 -14.55
C ILE A 220 1.80 1.03 -13.52
N THR A 221 1.09 0.30 -12.67
CA THR A 221 1.66 -0.56 -11.65
C THR A 221 2.42 -1.73 -12.27
N GLY A 222 3.66 -1.92 -11.84
CA GLY A 222 4.47 -3.08 -12.16
C GLY A 222 4.20 -4.24 -11.21
N PHE A 223 4.82 -5.38 -11.49
CA PHE A 223 4.66 -6.59 -10.69
C PHE A 223 6.00 -7.28 -10.46
N GLU A 224 6.23 -7.70 -9.23
CA GLU A 224 7.33 -8.56 -8.87
C GLU A 224 6.79 -9.92 -8.42
N ARG A 225 7.15 -10.98 -9.15
CA ARG A 225 6.85 -12.36 -8.74
C ARG A 225 7.98 -12.84 -7.84
N VAL A 226 7.65 -13.16 -6.61
CA VAL A 226 8.60 -13.61 -5.60
C VAL A 226 8.29 -15.05 -5.17
N GLU A 227 9.34 -15.80 -4.90
CA GLU A 227 9.24 -17.07 -4.20
C GLU A 227 9.05 -16.80 -2.71
N THR A 228 8.05 -17.44 -2.11
CA THR A 228 7.75 -17.30 -0.68
C THR A 228 8.13 -18.54 0.10
N SER A 229 8.69 -18.34 1.31
CA SER A 229 8.88 -19.40 2.29
C SER A 229 7.54 -19.86 2.89
N ALA A 230 7.54 -20.99 3.60
CA ALA A 230 6.35 -21.48 4.32
C ALA A 230 5.76 -20.45 5.31
N GLY A 231 6.53 -19.47 5.75
CA GLY A 231 6.09 -18.35 6.59
C GLY A 231 5.66 -17.11 5.79
N GLY A 232 5.46 -17.19 4.47
CA GLY A 232 4.99 -16.09 3.62
C GLY A 232 6.03 -15.00 3.35
N ARG A 233 7.32 -15.21 3.68
CA ARG A 233 8.38 -14.24 3.37
C ARG A 233 8.90 -14.42 1.95
N ALA A 234 9.06 -13.31 1.22
CA ALA A 234 9.77 -13.31 -0.04
C ALA A 234 11.23 -13.74 0.17
N VAL A 235 11.66 -14.78 -0.55
CA VAL A 235 13.00 -15.36 -0.48
C VAL A 235 13.83 -14.95 -1.69
N ARG A 236 13.22 -14.98 -2.88
CA ARG A 236 13.89 -14.70 -4.15
C ARG A 236 12.90 -14.07 -5.13
N SER A 237 13.36 -13.08 -5.88
CA SER A 237 12.65 -12.55 -7.04
C SER A 237 12.79 -13.53 -8.21
N LEU A 238 11.66 -13.88 -8.83
CA LEU A 238 11.59 -14.79 -9.98
C LEU A 238 11.41 -14.03 -11.29
N ALA A 239 10.62 -12.95 -11.25
CA ALA A 239 10.37 -12.09 -12.40
C ALA A 239 10.02 -10.68 -11.89
N HIS A 240 10.45 -9.67 -12.64
CA HIS A 240 10.18 -8.26 -12.33
C HIS A 240 9.69 -7.56 -13.59
N THR A 241 8.50 -6.99 -13.52
CA THR A 241 7.95 -6.07 -14.50
C THR A 241 7.96 -4.68 -13.87
N PRO A 242 8.79 -3.75 -14.37
CA PRO A 242 8.88 -2.41 -13.76
C PRO A 242 7.57 -1.65 -13.88
N ALA A 243 7.29 -0.79 -12.92
CA ALA A 243 6.20 0.17 -13.01
C ALA A 243 6.53 1.27 -14.04
N THR A 244 5.49 1.77 -14.72
CA THR A 244 5.62 2.93 -15.62
C THR A 244 5.17 4.18 -14.86
N PRO A 245 6.04 5.19 -14.67
CA PRO A 245 5.67 6.42 -13.99
C PRO A 245 4.46 7.11 -14.64
N GLY A 246 3.69 7.83 -13.84
CA GLY A 246 2.60 8.66 -14.34
C GLY A 246 3.10 9.80 -15.23
N ASN A 247 2.21 10.27 -16.09
CA ASN A 247 2.49 11.37 -17.03
C ASN A 247 2.61 12.70 -16.29
N THR A 248 3.48 13.57 -16.78
CA THR A 248 3.54 14.96 -16.34
C THR A 248 2.36 15.74 -16.92
N VAL A 249 1.60 16.42 -16.08
CA VAL A 249 0.49 17.28 -16.47
C VAL A 249 0.95 18.72 -16.42
N VAL A 250 0.78 19.45 -17.53
CA VAL A 250 1.08 20.90 -17.62
C VAL A 250 -0.24 21.66 -17.61
N LEU A 251 -0.43 22.47 -16.58
CA LEU A 251 -1.61 23.33 -16.46
C LEU A 251 -1.40 24.66 -17.18
N SER A 252 -2.47 25.29 -17.63
CA SER A 252 -2.43 26.65 -18.21
C SER A 252 -2.19 27.75 -17.17
N ILE A 253 -2.22 27.43 -15.88
CA ILE A 253 -1.99 28.36 -14.78
C ILE A 253 -0.55 28.94 -14.85
N ASP A 254 -0.43 30.23 -14.64
CA ASP A 254 0.84 30.90 -14.32
C ASP A 254 0.93 31.07 -12.80
N ILE A 255 1.81 30.30 -12.17
CA ILE A 255 1.93 30.29 -10.70
C ILE A 255 2.41 31.63 -10.13
N GLN A 256 3.14 32.43 -10.90
CA GLN A 256 3.57 33.76 -10.44
C GLN A 256 2.40 34.75 -10.43
N LEU A 257 1.58 34.73 -11.48
CA LEU A 257 0.35 35.51 -11.52
C LEU A 257 -0.61 35.07 -10.42
N GLN A 258 -0.79 33.77 -10.25
CA GLN A 258 -1.62 33.20 -9.18
C GLN A 258 -1.18 33.72 -7.81
N LYS A 259 0.12 33.60 -7.51
CA LYS A 259 0.68 34.06 -6.24
C LYS A 259 0.50 35.57 -6.04
N LEU A 260 0.79 36.36 -7.06
CA LEU A 260 0.61 37.82 -7.00
C LEU A 260 -0.84 38.19 -6.64
N ILE A 261 -1.82 37.53 -7.27
CA ILE A 261 -3.24 37.80 -7.01
C ILE A 261 -3.61 37.36 -5.59
N GLU A 262 -3.16 36.18 -5.15
CA GLU A 262 -3.43 35.70 -3.80
C GLU A 262 -2.82 36.59 -2.73
N ASP A 263 -1.61 37.12 -2.95
CA ASP A 263 -0.94 38.09 -2.07
C ASP A 263 -1.72 39.43 -2.01
N MET A 264 -2.27 39.89 -3.14
CA MET A 264 -3.12 41.10 -3.20
C MET A 264 -4.46 40.92 -2.47
N TYR A 265 -5.00 39.69 -2.42
CA TYR A 265 -6.19 39.40 -1.61
C TYR A 265 -5.89 39.53 -0.11
N GLY A 266 -4.69 39.13 0.31
CA GLY A 266 -4.33 39.05 1.73
C GLY A 266 -5.30 38.16 2.48
N GLU A 267 -5.94 38.71 3.53
CA GLU A 267 -6.93 37.98 4.34
C GLU A 267 -8.38 38.14 3.86
N ARG A 268 -8.61 38.85 2.76
CA ARG A 268 -9.95 39.03 2.22
C ARG A 268 -10.48 37.75 1.57
N ARG A 269 -11.76 37.46 1.79
CA ARG A 269 -12.46 36.37 1.10
C ARG A 269 -12.86 36.76 -0.31
N GLY A 270 -12.77 35.84 -1.24
CA GLY A 270 -13.22 36.05 -2.60
C GLY A 270 -12.66 35.05 -3.58
N ALA A 271 -13.02 35.24 -4.82
CA ALA A 271 -12.53 34.46 -5.95
C ALA A 271 -12.16 35.38 -7.12
N LEU A 272 -11.20 34.94 -7.93
CA LEU A 272 -10.82 35.57 -9.18
C LEU A 272 -10.44 34.50 -10.19
N VAL A 273 -10.96 34.61 -11.40
CA VAL A 273 -10.54 33.78 -12.53
C VAL A 273 -10.04 34.70 -13.64
N ALA A 274 -8.80 34.50 -14.04
CA ALA A 274 -8.18 35.20 -15.18
C ALA A 274 -8.10 34.24 -16.38
N ILE A 275 -8.69 34.66 -17.51
CA ILE A 275 -8.79 33.84 -18.73
C ILE A 275 -8.17 34.64 -19.89
N ASP A 276 -7.32 33.98 -20.68
CA ASP A 276 -6.92 34.54 -21.98
C ASP A 276 -8.08 34.42 -22.97
N PRO A 277 -8.66 35.54 -23.42
CA PRO A 277 -9.82 35.49 -24.29
C PRO A 277 -9.56 34.93 -25.68
N ARG A 278 -8.27 34.80 -26.09
CA ARG A 278 -7.89 34.27 -27.40
C ARG A 278 -7.80 32.76 -27.42
N SER A 279 -7.30 32.17 -26.33
CA SER A 279 -7.09 30.72 -26.23
C SER A 279 -8.11 30.03 -25.35
N GLY A 280 -8.79 30.77 -24.46
CA GLY A 280 -9.65 30.21 -23.41
C GLY A 280 -8.88 29.62 -22.22
N GLU A 281 -7.56 29.75 -22.21
CA GLU A 281 -6.72 29.24 -21.11
C GLU A 281 -6.96 30.00 -19.81
N VAL A 282 -7.10 29.28 -18.71
CA VAL A 282 -7.17 29.83 -17.37
C VAL A 282 -5.76 30.11 -16.88
N LEU A 283 -5.42 31.38 -16.73
CA LEU A 283 -4.07 31.83 -16.31
C LEU A 283 -3.94 31.92 -14.79
N ALA A 284 -5.02 32.23 -14.10
CA ALA A 284 -5.11 32.22 -12.65
C ALA A 284 -6.52 31.83 -12.19
N PHE A 285 -6.59 31.09 -11.11
CA PHE A 285 -7.84 30.62 -10.51
C PHE A 285 -7.71 30.70 -9.00
N VAL A 286 -8.10 31.83 -8.44
CA VAL A 286 -7.94 32.13 -7.03
C VAL A 286 -9.23 31.90 -6.27
N SER A 287 -9.14 31.21 -5.15
CA SER A 287 -10.20 31.07 -4.15
C SER A 287 -9.59 31.28 -2.77
N LYS A 288 -9.95 32.38 -2.10
CA LYS A 288 -9.44 32.74 -0.77
C LYS A 288 -10.53 32.62 0.31
N PRO A 289 -10.17 32.18 1.53
CA PRO A 289 -8.83 31.71 1.94
C PRO A 289 -8.48 30.36 1.33
N THR A 290 -7.21 30.02 1.39
CA THR A 290 -6.60 28.77 0.91
C THR A 290 -6.27 27.82 2.06
N PHE A 291 -5.71 26.67 1.74
CA PHE A 291 -5.21 25.70 2.70
C PHE A 291 -3.93 25.06 2.16
N ASP A 292 -3.08 24.54 3.05
CA ASP A 292 -1.88 23.80 2.62
C ASP A 292 -2.23 22.35 2.25
N PRO A 293 -2.10 21.95 0.96
CA PRO A 293 -2.36 20.58 0.52
C PRO A 293 -1.39 19.54 1.12
N ASN A 294 -0.20 19.97 1.56
CA ASN A 294 0.77 19.07 2.20
C ASN A 294 0.24 18.46 3.51
N LEU A 295 -0.72 19.10 4.18
CA LEU A 295 -1.35 18.58 5.40
C LEU A 295 -2.12 17.27 5.17
N PHE A 296 -2.56 17.01 3.93
CA PHE A 296 -3.40 15.86 3.58
C PHE A 296 -2.63 14.64 3.10
N VAL A 297 -1.40 14.83 2.62
CA VAL A 297 -0.59 13.77 1.97
C VAL A 297 -0.41 12.54 2.84
N GLU A 298 -0.16 12.73 4.13
CA GLU A 298 0.04 11.63 5.08
C GLU A 298 -1.17 11.39 6.01
N GLY A 299 -2.28 12.06 5.70
CA GLY A 299 -3.46 12.15 6.54
C GLY A 299 -3.38 13.35 7.49
N ILE A 300 -4.40 14.19 7.43
CA ILE A 300 -4.52 15.39 8.25
C ILE A 300 -4.76 15.01 9.72
N ASP A 301 -4.08 15.63 10.64
CA ASP A 301 -4.33 15.46 12.07
C ASP A 301 -5.60 16.18 12.52
N THR A 302 -6.09 15.79 13.70
CA THR A 302 -7.38 16.29 14.23
C THR A 302 -7.36 17.81 14.52
N GLU A 303 -6.23 18.36 14.87
CA GLU A 303 -6.07 19.78 15.20
C GLU A 303 -6.16 20.63 13.91
N ASN A 304 -5.33 20.31 12.90
CA ASN A 304 -5.39 20.98 11.60
C ASN A 304 -6.74 20.78 10.91
N TRP A 305 -7.31 19.55 11.01
CA TRP A 305 -8.65 19.31 10.47
C TRP A 305 -9.71 20.20 11.09
N LYS A 306 -9.72 20.32 12.42
CA LYS A 306 -10.65 21.22 13.12
C LYS A 306 -10.42 22.68 12.74
N ALA A 307 -9.16 23.12 12.70
CA ALA A 307 -8.81 24.47 12.30
C ALA A 307 -9.37 24.83 10.91
N LEU A 308 -9.30 23.91 9.94
CA LEU A 308 -9.82 24.12 8.60
C LEU A 308 -11.35 23.98 8.54
N ASN A 309 -11.93 22.96 9.19
CA ASN A 309 -13.34 22.63 9.08
C ASN A 309 -14.24 23.57 9.91
N ASP A 310 -13.79 23.94 11.12
CA ASP A 310 -14.55 24.77 12.06
C ASP A 310 -14.33 26.27 11.80
N SER A 311 -13.37 26.61 10.95
CA SER A 311 -13.11 28.00 10.56
C SER A 311 -14.35 28.65 9.96
N LEU A 312 -14.70 29.84 10.45
CA LEU A 312 -15.77 30.69 9.89
C LEU A 312 -15.44 31.12 8.45
N GLU A 313 -14.16 31.16 8.13
CA GLU A 313 -13.67 31.56 6.81
C GLU A 313 -13.79 30.44 5.75
N LYS A 314 -14.09 29.19 6.18
CA LYS A 314 -14.30 28.02 5.28
C LYS A 314 -13.22 27.89 4.20
N PRO A 315 -11.93 27.67 4.56
CA PRO A 315 -10.83 27.61 3.59
C PRO A 315 -10.94 26.44 2.61
N LEU A 316 -11.65 25.38 2.97
CA LEU A 316 -11.87 24.22 2.07
C LEU A 316 -12.94 24.49 0.99
N LEU A 317 -13.71 25.58 1.10
CA LEU A 317 -14.73 25.92 0.12
C LEU A 317 -14.09 26.57 -1.12
N ASN A 318 -14.29 25.96 -2.28
CA ASN A 318 -13.95 26.60 -3.54
C ASN A 318 -15.02 27.66 -3.89
N ARG A 319 -14.62 28.92 -3.93
CA ARG A 319 -15.51 30.07 -4.20
C ARG A 319 -15.55 30.48 -5.65
N ALA A 320 -14.70 29.88 -6.48
CA ALA A 320 -14.64 30.17 -7.91
C ALA A 320 -15.46 29.16 -8.75
N LEU A 321 -15.95 28.08 -8.10
CA LEU A 321 -16.84 27.06 -8.70
C LEU A 321 -18.21 27.08 -8.03
#